data_2048f23b978c3ca5e6b7fd70d17ef315
#
_entry.id   2048f23b978c3ca5e6b7fd70d17ef315
#
_cell.length_a   1.000
_cell.length_b   1.000
_cell.length_c   1.000
_cell.angle_alpha   90.00
_cell.angle_beta   90.00
_cell.angle_gamma   90.00
#
_symmetry.space_group_name_H-M   'P 1'
#
loop_
_entity.id
_entity.type
_entity.pdbx_description
1 polymer ?
#
loop_
_entity_poly.entity_id
_entity_poly.type
_entity_poly.pdbx_seq_one_letter_code
_entity_poly.pdbx_strand_id
1 'polypeptide(L)'
;LILTVVMLVSSALHIYAALRRWEWQVYLLAGIYAIVMLISLAGLWLGKHGRSRLATWILLISLQVALAISPLLVSGLGLWYAVGILIATLCITSLCMKPRDATTANLLGIITGLIALGIDGFLTQWQTTPGNIIEPFVVIEVALTAAFYLIILIAYFPTYSLRAKITITVFSAAILSIGALAIVNSISTRQALIEAVNQTLTLAAQETVRDVDVYFQGLAERVANQAAAPTWSIYLALSPEQQATNTTTQSYL
;
A
#
# COMPACT_ATOMS: atom_id res chain seq x y z
N LEU A 1 -27.53 7.14 7.61
CA LEU A 1 -27.79 5.83 7.03
C LEU A 1 -26.75 5.45 5.97
N ILE A 2 -26.56 6.28 4.92
CA ILE A 2 -25.62 5.98 3.81
C ILE A 2 -24.19 5.74 4.34
N LEU A 3 -23.69 6.65 5.19
CA LEU A 3 -22.35 6.50 5.76
C LEU A 3 -22.21 5.22 6.60
N THR A 4 -23.25 4.82 7.32
CA THR A 4 -23.25 3.56 8.09
C THR A 4 -23.19 2.34 7.16
N VAL A 5 -23.86 2.39 6.01
CA VAL A 5 -23.78 1.32 5.01
C VAL A 5 -22.37 1.25 4.42
N VAL A 6 -21.77 2.39 4.08
CA VAL A 6 -20.37 2.45 3.61
C VAL A 6 -19.42 1.86 4.66
N MET A 7 -19.57 2.23 5.93
CA MET A 7 -18.73 1.71 7.02
C MET A 7 -18.94 0.19 7.23
N LEU A 8 -20.15 -0.31 7.05
CA LEU A 8 -20.44 -1.73 7.15
C LEU A 8 -19.76 -2.51 6.02
N VAL A 9 -19.85 -2.01 4.79
CA VAL A 9 -19.17 -2.62 3.63
C VAL A 9 -17.65 -2.57 3.81
N SER A 10 -17.11 -1.43 4.21
CA SER A 10 -15.67 -1.26 4.49
C SER A 10 -15.19 -2.24 5.56
N SER A 11 -15.90 -2.34 6.69
CA SER A 11 -15.57 -3.30 7.76
C SER A 11 -15.59 -4.74 7.26
N ALA A 12 -16.59 -5.13 6.47
CA ALA A 12 -16.70 -6.47 5.91
C ALA A 12 -15.53 -6.80 4.96
N LEU A 13 -15.11 -5.84 4.13
CA LEU A 13 -13.97 -5.98 3.24
C LEU A 13 -12.65 -6.13 4.01
N HIS A 14 -12.45 -5.34 5.07
CA HIS A 14 -11.26 -5.44 5.91
C HIS A 14 -11.21 -6.75 6.72
N ILE A 15 -12.35 -7.23 7.21
CA ILE A 15 -12.45 -8.55 7.85
C ILE A 15 -12.12 -9.66 6.84
N TYR A 16 -12.66 -9.57 5.62
CA TYR A 16 -12.34 -10.53 4.56
C TYR A 16 -10.83 -10.52 4.22
N ALA A 17 -10.21 -9.35 4.11
CA ALA A 17 -8.77 -9.22 3.89
C ALA A 17 -7.96 -9.83 5.05
N ALA A 18 -8.38 -9.62 6.29
CA ALA A 18 -7.76 -10.20 7.48
C ALA A 18 -7.82 -11.73 7.49
N LEU A 19 -8.94 -12.33 7.07
CA LEU A 19 -9.09 -13.78 6.96
C LEU A 19 -8.21 -14.40 5.86
N ARG A 20 -7.83 -13.61 4.86
CA ARG A 20 -6.94 -14.05 3.76
C ARG A 20 -5.46 -13.84 4.04
N ARG A 21 -5.13 -12.85 4.85
CA ARG A 21 -3.76 -12.50 5.26
C ARG A 21 -3.60 -12.69 6.77
N TRP A 22 -2.71 -13.57 7.15
CA TRP A 22 -2.41 -13.87 8.57
C TRP A 22 -1.39 -12.87 9.15
N GLU A 23 -1.61 -11.57 8.91
CA GLU A 23 -0.78 -10.48 9.39
C GLU A 23 -1.52 -9.71 10.49
N TRP A 24 -0.89 -9.51 11.64
CA TRP A 24 -1.52 -8.86 12.80
C TRP A 24 -1.98 -7.41 12.50
N GLN A 25 -1.25 -6.69 11.61
CA GLN A 25 -1.62 -5.34 11.18
C GLN A 25 -2.99 -5.31 10.50
N VAL A 26 -3.28 -6.30 9.66
CA VAL A 26 -4.55 -6.40 8.93
C VAL A 26 -5.69 -6.73 9.88
N TYR A 27 -5.46 -7.58 10.89
CA TYR A 27 -6.44 -7.85 11.95
C TYR A 27 -6.74 -6.60 12.79
N LEU A 28 -5.69 -5.85 13.13
CA LEU A 28 -5.84 -4.60 13.90
C LEU A 28 -6.60 -3.56 13.08
N LEU A 29 -6.32 -3.44 11.77
CA LEU A 29 -7.05 -2.58 10.85
C LEU A 29 -8.53 -2.96 10.79
N ALA A 30 -8.85 -4.25 10.61
CA ALA A 30 -10.22 -4.75 10.63
C ALA A 30 -10.94 -4.44 11.96
N GLY A 31 -10.23 -4.56 13.07
CA GLY A 31 -10.72 -4.21 14.41
C GLY A 31 -11.07 -2.72 14.53
N ILE A 32 -10.20 -1.83 14.03
CA ILE A 32 -10.44 -0.38 14.00
C ILE A 32 -11.72 -0.06 13.22
N TYR A 33 -11.87 -0.61 12.02
CA TYR A 33 -13.06 -0.39 11.19
C TYR A 33 -14.33 -0.97 11.82
N ALA A 34 -14.24 -2.13 12.49
CA ALA A 34 -15.37 -2.69 13.25
C ALA A 34 -15.80 -1.76 14.41
N ILE A 35 -14.84 -1.16 15.12
CA ILE A 35 -15.13 -0.17 16.18
C ILE A 35 -15.81 1.06 15.58
N VAL A 36 -15.32 1.60 14.48
CA VAL A 36 -15.95 2.75 13.80
C VAL A 36 -17.36 2.43 13.34
N MET A 37 -17.60 1.21 12.85
CA MET A 37 -18.94 0.74 12.51
C MET A 37 -19.88 0.76 13.74
N LEU A 38 -19.44 0.24 14.88
CA LEU A 38 -20.21 0.27 16.13
C LEU A 38 -20.49 1.71 16.58
N ILE A 39 -19.50 2.60 16.49
CA ILE A 39 -19.66 4.02 16.80
C ILE A 39 -20.66 4.67 15.83
N SER A 40 -20.64 4.30 14.55
CA SER A 40 -21.61 4.78 13.55
C SER A 40 -23.04 4.37 13.89
N LEU A 41 -23.24 3.13 14.34
CA LEU A 41 -24.56 2.64 14.81
C LEU A 41 -25.03 3.40 16.05
N ALA A 42 -24.13 3.62 17.03
CA ALA A 42 -24.41 4.44 18.20
C ALA A 42 -24.74 5.89 17.82
N GLY A 43 -24.04 6.45 16.82
CA GLY A 43 -24.34 7.76 16.26
C GLY A 43 -25.74 7.86 15.64
N LEU A 44 -26.18 6.84 14.92
CA LEU A 44 -27.56 6.78 14.40
C LEU A 44 -28.60 6.74 15.53
N TRP A 45 -28.31 5.98 16.58
CA TRP A 45 -29.19 5.92 17.76
C TRP A 45 -29.29 7.28 18.47
N LEU A 46 -28.14 7.97 18.70
CA LEU A 46 -28.09 9.33 19.27
C LEU A 46 -28.83 10.35 18.39
N GLY A 47 -28.70 10.25 17.08
CA GLY A 47 -29.39 11.11 16.11
C GLY A 47 -30.92 10.96 16.22
N LYS A 48 -31.42 9.72 16.35
CA LYS A 48 -32.86 9.46 16.58
C LYS A 48 -33.38 10.03 17.87
N HIS A 49 -32.53 10.17 18.89
CA HIS A 49 -32.89 10.77 20.20
C HIS A 49 -32.67 12.30 20.27
N GLY A 50 -32.56 12.96 19.12
CA GLY A 50 -32.47 14.41 19.03
C GLY A 50 -31.08 15.02 19.30
N ARG A 51 -30.04 14.19 19.53
CA ARG A 51 -28.67 14.64 19.77
C ARG A 51 -27.83 14.62 18.50
N SER A 52 -28.38 15.13 17.40
CA SER A 52 -27.77 15.06 16.05
C SER A 52 -26.40 15.71 15.98
N ARG A 53 -26.19 16.87 16.67
CA ARG A 53 -24.87 17.54 16.67
C ARG A 53 -23.78 16.68 17.30
N LEU A 54 -24.09 16.08 18.47
CA LEU A 54 -23.15 15.20 19.16
C LEU A 54 -22.84 13.95 18.32
N ALA A 55 -23.88 13.34 17.75
CA ALA A 55 -23.75 12.18 16.87
C ALA A 55 -22.84 12.46 15.68
N THR A 56 -22.99 13.61 15.02
CA THR A 56 -22.18 14.01 13.88
C THR A 56 -20.71 14.22 14.25
N TRP A 57 -20.43 14.88 15.39
CA TRP A 57 -19.06 15.06 15.86
C TRP A 57 -18.38 13.74 16.23
N ILE A 58 -19.06 12.86 16.97
CA ILE A 58 -18.52 11.54 17.34
C ILE A 58 -18.17 10.74 16.07
N LEU A 59 -19.09 10.72 15.12
CA LEU A 59 -18.90 10.00 13.86
C LEU A 59 -17.72 10.57 13.04
N LEU A 60 -17.63 11.89 12.93
CA LEU A 60 -16.56 12.54 12.20
C LEU A 60 -15.19 12.26 12.83
N ILE A 61 -15.06 12.47 14.14
CA ILE A 61 -13.80 12.28 14.85
C ILE A 61 -13.37 10.80 14.78
N SER A 62 -14.28 9.86 15.03
CA SER A 62 -13.95 8.44 14.99
C SER A 62 -13.47 8.00 13.61
N LEU A 63 -14.10 8.50 12.56
CA LEU A 63 -13.71 8.21 11.18
C LEU A 63 -12.34 8.82 10.83
N GLN A 64 -12.13 10.09 11.19
CA GLN A 64 -10.86 10.76 10.95
C GLN A 64 -9.70 10.08 11.69
N VAL A 65 -9.89 9.71 12.94
CA VAL A 65 -8.89 8.99 13.74
C VAL A 65 -8.58 7.62 13.14
N ALA A 66 -9.61 6.86 12.75
CA ALA A 66 -9.41 5.56 12.11
C ALA A 66 -8.61 5.67 10.81
N LEU A 67 -9.00 6.59 9.94
CA LEU A 67 -8.31 6.80 8.66
C LEU A 67 -6.89 7.36 8.84
N ALA A 68 -6.64 8.18 9.88
CA ALA A 68 -5.31 8.69 10.19
C ALA A 68 -4.36 7.64 10.78
N ILE A 69 -4.91 6.66 11.52
CA ILE A 69 -4.12 5.56 12.09
C ILE A 69 -3.85 4.47 11.03
N SER A 70 -4.72 4.30 10.05
CA SER A 70 -4.57 3.26 9.02
C SER A 70 -3.20 3.27 8.30
N PRO A 71 -2.60 4.41 7.94
CA PRO A 71 -1.24 4.47 7.38
C PRO A 71 -0.14 3.95 8.30
N LEU A 72 -0.35 3.89 9.63
CA LEU A 72 0.62 3.24 10.54
C LEU A 72 0.72 1.74 10.31
N LEU A 73 -0.34 1.13 9.80
CA LEU A 73 -0.46 -0.32 9.64
C LEU A 73 -0.15 -0.78 8.22
N VAL A 74 -0.47 0.07 7.22
CA VAL A 74 -0.34 -0.28 5.80
C VAL A 74 0.38 0.84 5.06
N SER A 75 1.55 0.53 4.48
CA SER A 75 2.40 1.49 3.77
C SER A 75 1.87 1.83 2.36
N GLY A 76 2.20 3.03 1.88
CA GLY A 76 1.92 3.45 0.50
C GLY A 76 0.47 3.83 0.22
N LEU A 77 -0.41 3.83 1.22
CA LEU A 77 -1.82 4.21 1.09
C LEU A 77 -2.17 5.53 1.79
N GLY A 78 -1.19 6.23 2.39
CA GLY A 78 -1.42 7.46 3.14
C GLY A 78 -2.12 8.54 2.34
N LEU A 79 -1.81 8.66 1.06
CA LEU A 79 -2.47 9.59 0.17
C LEU A 79 -3.95 9.24 -0.05
N TRP A 80 -4.29 7.97 -0.23
CA TRP A 80 -5.67 7.52 -0.37
C TRP A 80 -6.47 7.75 0.91
N TYR A 81 -5.87 7.49 2.07
CA TYR A 81 -6.49 7.79 3.35
C TYR A 81 -6.67 9.29 3.57
N ALA A 82 -5.69 10.12 3.22
CA ALA A 82 -5.80 11.58 3.31
C ALA A 82 -6.94 12.12 2.42
N VAL A 83 -7.03 11.66 1.18
CA VAL A 83 -8.14 12.00 0.26
C VAL A 83 -9.48 11.51 0.83
N GLY A 84 -9.53 10.28 1.35
CA GLY A 84 -10.71 9.72 2.03
C GLY A 84 -11.17 10.57 3.21
N ILE A 85 -10.24 11.03 4.07
CA ILE A 85 -10.52 11.93 5.20
C ILE A 85 -11.15 13.23 4.70
N LEU A 86 -10.58 13.86 3.67
CA LEU A 86 -11.09 15.12 3.13
C LEU A 86 -12.48 14.96 2.54
N ILE A 87 -12.71 13.94 1.72
CA ILE A 87 -14.02 13.68 1.09
C ILE A 87 -15.07 13.35 2.15
N ALA A 88 -14.76 12.46 3.09
CA ALA A 88 -15.69 12.10 4.16
C ALA A 88 -16.03 13.29 5.07
N THR A 89 -15.02 14.11 5.39
CA THR A 89 -15.22 15.34 6.18
C THR A 89 -16.14 16.31 5.44
N LEU A 90 -15.89 16.58 4.16
CA LEU A 90 -16.73 17.46 3.35
C LEU A 90 -18.16 16.91 3.23
N CYS A 91 -18.33 15.62 3.03
CA CYS A 91 -19.63 14.97 2.97
C CYS A 91 -20.42 15.19 4.28
N ILE A 92 -19.81 14.90 5.43
CA ILE A 92 -20.45 15.03 6.74
C ILE A 92 -20.76 16.50 7.04
N THR A 93 -19.82 17.41 6.79
CA THR A 93 -19.97 18.82 7.11
C THR A 93 -21.03 19.50 6.25
N SER A 94 -21.07 19.18 4.96
CA SER A 94 -22.06 19.77 4.03
C SER A 94 -23.49 19.34 4.31
N LEU A 95 -23.67 18.09 4.81
CA LEU A 95 -25.00 17.51 5.03
C LEU A 95 -25.52 17.69 6.45
N CYS A 96 -24.65 17.63 7.45
CA CYS A 96 -25.06 17.43 8.83
C CYS A 96 -24.66 18.56 9.80
N MET A 97 -23.78 19.49 9.38
CA MET A 97 -23.25 20.50 10.28
C MET A 97 -23.71 21.92 9.97
N LYS A 98 -23.81 22.73 11.02
CA LYS A 98 -23.99 24.18 10.88
C LYS A 98 -22.70 24.82 10.35
N PRO A 99 -22.77 25.97 9.64
CA PRO A 99 -21.60 26.58 8.98
C PRO A 99 -20.40 26.81 9.90
N ARG A 100 -20.63 27.16 11.16
CA ARG A 100 -19.57 27.38 12.15
C ARG A 100 -18.86 26.07 12.53
N ASP A 101 -19.62 25.01 12.77
CA ASP A 101 -19.10 23.70 13.11
C ASP A 101 -18.40 23.06 11.90
N ALA A 102 -18.94 23.29 10.69
CA ALA A 102 -18.36 22.81 9.44
C ALA A 102 -16.96 23.37 9.17
N THR A 103 -16.74 24.67 9.45
CA THR A 103 -15.40 25.29 9.27
C THR A 103 -14.37 24.63 10.19
N THR A 104 -14.71 24.40 11.46
CA THR A 104 -13.81 23.74 12.41
C THR A 104 -13.56 22.29 12.02
N ALA A 105 -14.59 21.57 11.58
CA ALA A 105 -14.51 20.19 11.15
C ALA A 105 -13.64 20.04 9.89
N ASN A 106 -13.77 20.94 8.91
CA ASN A 106 -12.96 20.94 7.71
C ASN A 106 -11.48 21.22 7.99
N LEU A 107 -11.19 22.19 8.90
CA LEU A 107 -9.82 22.44 9.32
C LEU A 107 -9.22 21.21 10.01
N LEU A 108 -9.98 20.54 10.89
CA LEU A 108 -9.57 19.30 11.53
C LEU A 108 -9.30 18.22 10.48
N GLY A 109 -10.15 18.08 9.46
CA GLY A 109 -9.96 17.12 8.35
C GLY A 109 -8.68 17.38 7.57
N ILE A 110 -8.34 18.64 7.29
CA ILE A 110 -7.08 18.99 6.60
C ILE A 110 -5.88 18.59 7.48
N ILE A 111 -5.89 18.96 8.75
CA ILE A 111 -4.80 18.61 9.68
C ILE A 111 -4.64 17.09 9.78
N THR A 112 -5.74 16.38 9.94
CA THR A 112 -5.73 14.91 10.06
C THR A 112 -5.26 14.24 8.76
N GLY A 113 -5.64 14.77 7.60
CA GLY A 113 -5.16 14.31 6.30
C GLY A 113 -3.65 14.52 6.12
N LEU A 114 -3.12 15.68 6.55
CA LEU A 114 -1.68 15.92 6.56
C LEU A 114 -0.92 14.99 7.51
N ILE A 115 -1.50 14.70 8.67
CA ILE A 115 -0.94 13.71 9.62
C ILE A 115 -0.89 12.33 8.97
N ALA A 116 -1.96 11.89 8.29
CA ALA A 116 -1.99 10.60 7.60
C ALA A 116 -0.89 10.48 6.52
N LEU A 117 -0.66 11.56 5.74
CA LEU A 117 0.44 11.64 4.77
C LEU A 117 1.81 11.59 5.45
N GLY A 118 1.99 12.33 6.54
CA GLY A 118 3.24 12.34 7.30
C GLY A 118 3.56 10.97 7.89
N ILE A 119 2.58 10.29 8.45
CA ILE A 119 2.73 8.93 8.99
C ILE A 119 3.21 7.97 7.91
N ASP A 120 2.59 7.98 6.73
CA ASP A 120 2.97 7.09 5.64
C ASP A 120 4.39 7.36 5.11
N GLY A 121 4.81 8.64 5.10
CA GLY A 121 6.14 9.03 4.63
C GLY A 121 7.29 8.78 5.62
N PHE A 122 7.01 8.84 6.93
CA PHE A 122 8.08 8.83 7.96
C PHE A 122 8.11 7.56 8.82
N LEU A 123 7.01 6.81 8.94
CA LEU A 123 6.88 5.69 9.89
C LEU A 123 6.76 4.33 9.18
N THR A 124 7.72 4.02 8.29
CA THR A 124 7.69 2.78 7.49
C THR A 124 8.01 1.51 8.27
N GLN A 125 8.60 1.60 9.46
CA GLN A 125 9.13 0.44 10.20
C GLN A 125 8.06 -0.55 10.70
N TRP A 126 6.83 -0.10 10.92
CA TRP A 126 5.73 -0.89 11.49
C TRP A 126 4.68 -1.31 10.47
N GLN A 127 4.84 -0.82 9.25
CA GLN A 127 3.87 -0.98 8.19
C GLN A 127 4.03 -2.33 7.48
N THR A 128 2.91 -2.92 7.11
CA THR A 128 2.90 -4.02 6.13
C THR A 128 2.68 -3.48 4.73
N THR A 129 3.19 -4.17 3.72
CA THR A 129 2.90 -3.83 2.33
C THR A 129 1.41 -4.10 2.03
N PRO A 130 0.69 -3.20 1.33
CA PRO A 130 -0.76 -3.35 1.12
C PRO A 130 -1.14 -4.61 0.37
N GLY A 131 -0.22 -5.13 -0.46
CA GLY A 131 -0.47 -6.30 -1.29
C GLY A 131 -1.66 -6.15 -2.23
N ASN A 132 -1.86 -7.15 -3.08
CA ASN A 132 -2.87 -7.12 -4.14
C ASN A 132 -4.33 -7.12 -3.65
N ILE A 133 -4.58 -7.26 -2.35
CA ILE A 133 -5.94 -7.35 -1.79
C ILE A 133 -6.38 -6.02 -1.15
N ILE A 134 -5.52 -5.41 -0.31
CA ILE A 134 -5.89 -4.22 0.47
C ILE A 134 -5.93 -2.96 -0.41
N GLU A 135 -4.94 -2.77 -1.28
CA GLU A 135 -4.84 -1.60 -2.14
C GLU A 135 -6.11 -1.37 -2.99
N PRO A 136 -6.61 -2.36 -3.78
CA PRO A 136 -7.81 -2.16 -4.57
C PRO A 136 -9.06 -1.88 -3.71
N PHE A 137 -9.15 -2.44 -2.50
CA PHE A 137 -10.29 -2.16 -1.62
C PHE A 137 -10.31 -0.73 -1.11
N VAL A 138 -9.16 -0.19 -0.70
CA VAL A 138 -9.06 1.21 -0.26
C VAL A 138 -9.37 2.16 -1.42
N VAL A 139 -8.86 1.90 -2.60
CA VAL A 139 -9.14 2.70 -3.81
C VAL A 139 -10.64 2.66 -4.16
N ILE A 140 -11.27 1.49 -4.13
CA ILE A 140 -12.71 1.32 -4.40
C ILE A 140 -13.52 2.06 -3.32
N GLU A 141 -13.16 1.95 -2.05
CA GLU A 141 -13.84 2.62 -0.94
C GLU A 141 -13.80 4.15 -1.08
N VAL A 142 -12.63 4.70 -1.38
CA VAL A 142 -12.46 6.13 -1.63
C VAL A 142 -13.25 6.57 -2.86
N ALA A 143 -13.22 5.79 -3.95
CA ALA A 143 -13.96 6.08 -5.17
C ALA A 143 -15.48 6.05 -4.95
N LEU A 144 -15.99 5.05 -4.21
CA LEU A 144 -17.41 4.98 -3.86
C LEU A 144 -17.83 6.15 -2.98
N THR A 145 -17.02 6.50 -1.97
CA THR A 145 -17.27 7.66 -1.10
C THR A 145 -17.29 8.95 -1.90
N ALA A 146 -16.38 9.12 -2.84
CA ALA A 146 -16.33 10.27 -3.74
C ALA A 146 -17.56 10.34 -4.67
N ALA A 147 -17.96 9.19 -5.23
CA ALA A 147 -19.15 9.10 -6.07
C ALA A 147 -20.43 9.46 -5.31
N PHE A 148 -20.60 8.93 -4.09
CA PHE A 148 -21.71 9.28 -3.22
C PHE A 148 -21.71 10.78 -2.87
N TYR A 149 -20.54 11.33 -2.53
CA TYR A 149 -20.42 12.76 -2.27
C TYR A 149 -20.84 13.58 -3.49
N LEU A 150 -20.40 13.22 -4.66
CA LEU A 150 -20.74 13.90 -5.90
C LEU A 150 -22.25 13.88 -6.20
N ILE A 151 -22.90 12.72 -6.01
CA ILE A 151 -24.35 12.58 -6.18
C ILE A 151 -25.09 13.50 -5.21
N ILE A 152 -24.71 13.49 -3.93
CA ILE A 152 -25.30 14.35 -2.91
C ILE A 152 -25.07 15.82 -3.24
N LEU A 153 -23.87 16.17 -3.64
CA LEU A 153 -23.50 17.53 -4.02
C LEU A 153 -24.37 18.03 -5.16
N ILE A 154 -24.54 17.25 -6.22
CA ILE A 154 -25.40 17.60 -7.37
C ILE A 154 -26.86 17.77 -6.92
N ALA A 155 -27.38 16.82 -6.13
CA ALA A 155 -28.75 16.83 -5.67
C ALA A 155 -29.11 18.03 -4.81
N TYR A 156 -28.20 18.44 -3.91
CA TYR A 156 -28.46 19.54 -2.97
C TYR A 156 -27.83 20.87 -3.39
N PHE A 157 -27.02 20.91 -4.43
CA PHE A 157 -26.35 22.13 -4.91
C PHE A 157 -27.28 23.33 -5.10
N PRO A 158 -28.51 23.17 -5.67
CA PRO A 158 -29.43 24.29 -5.82
C PRO A 158 -29.80 24.98 -4.50
N THR A 159 -29.89 24.21 -3.41
CA THR A 159 -30.33 24.67 -2.08
C THR A 159 -29.24 25.37 -1.28
N TYR A 160 -27.98 25.27 -1.67
CA TYR A 160 -26.86 25.87 -0.95
C TYR A 160 -26.77 27.40 -1.17
N SER A 161 -26.34 28.11 -0.12
CA SER A 161 -26.01 29.54 -0.22
C SER A 161 -24.84 29.75 -1.21
N LEU A 162 -24.75 30.95 -1.79
CA LEU A 162 -23.67 31.29 -2.73
C LEU A 162 -22.28 31.03 -2.13
N ARG A 163 -22.09 31.41 -0.87
CA ARG A 163 -20.82 31.17 -0.14
C ARG A 163 -20.50 29.67 -0.05
N ALA A 164 -21.49 28.85 0.29
CA ALA A 164 -21.32 27.40 0.35
C ALA A 164 -20.99 26.82 -1.02
N LYS A 165 -21.65 27.27 -2.09
CA LYS A 165 -21.39 26.86 -3.48
C LYS A 165 -19.94 27.12 -3.86
N ILE A 166 -19.44 28.34 -3.63
CA ILE A 166 -18.05 28.72 -3.93
C ILE A 166 -17.09 27.83 -3.14
N THR A 167 -17.28 27.69 -1.84
CA THR A 167 -16.42 26.88 -0.98
C THR A 167 -16.37 25.42 -1.46
N ILE A 168 -17.52 24.80 -1.71
CA ILE A 168 -17.63 23.44 -2.19
C ILE A 168 -16.93 23.28 -3.55
N THR A 169 -17.15 24.20 -4.50
CA THR A 169 -16.53 24.14 -5.83
C THR A 169 -15.01 24.22 -5.75
N VAL A 170 -14.48 25.15 -4.96
CA VAL A 170 -13.02 25.31 -4.78
C VAL A 170 -12.41 24.05 -4.12
N PHE A 171 -13.04 23.54 -3.08
CA PHE A 171 -12.56 22.32 -2.40
C PHE A 171 -12.65 21.09 -3.30
N SER A 172 -13.76 20.93 -4.04
CA SER A 172 -13.91 19.81 -4.98
C SER A 172 -12.87 19.88 -6.10
N ALA A 173 -12.60 21.06 -6.65
CA ALA A 173 -11.56 21.26 -7.65
C ALA A 173 -10.16 20.93 -7.09
N ALA A 174 -9.85 21.37 -5.87
CA ALA A 174 -8.59 21.05 -5.22
C ALA A 174 -8.42 19.54 -4.98
N ILE A 175 -9.45 18.85 -4.47
CA ILE A 175 -9.44 17.40 -4.24
C ILE A 175 -9.25 16.64 -5.54
N LEU A 176 -9.96 17.02 -6.62
CA LEU A 176 -9.83 16.39 -7.93
C LEU A 176 -8.41 16.58 -8.48
N SER A 177 -7.83 17.78 -8.33
CA SER A 177 -6.46 18.06 -8.78
C SER A 177 -5.43 17.25 -8.01
N ILE A 178 -5.56 17.18 -6.69
CA ILE A 178 -4.67 16.38 -5.83
C ILE A 178 -4.85 14.88 -6.13
N GLY A 179 -6.08 14.41 -6.28
CA GLY A 179 -6.37 13.03 -6.62
C GLY A 179 -5.80 12.62 -7.99
N ALA A 180 -5.95 13.47 -9.01
CA ALA A 180 -5.37 13.24 -10.33
C ALA A 180 -3.84 13.20 -10.27
N LEU A 181 -3.20 14.15 -9.56
CA LEU A 181 -1.76 14.17 -9.37
C LEU A 181 -1.26 12.91 -8.63
N ALA A 182 -2.01 12.47 -7.64
CA ALA A 182 -1.73 11.25 -6.88
C ALA A 182 -1.73 10.00 -7.75
N ILE A 183 -2.75 9.86 -8.61
CA ILE A 183 -2.86 8.73 -9.54
C ILE A 183 -1.68 8.74 -10.50
N VAL A 184 -1.38 9.88 -11.13
CA VAL A 184 -0.25 10.03 -12.06
C VAL A 184 1.06 9.69 -11.37
N ASN A 185 1.30 10.23 -10.17
CA ASN A 185 2.52 9.97 -9.42
C ASN A 185 2.65 8.49 -9.02
N SER A 186 1.57 7.86 -8.58
CA SER A 186 1.55 6.43 -8.23
C SER A 186 1.88 5.55 -9.44
N ILE A 187 1.29 5.82 -10.60
CA ILE A 187 1.57 5.08 -11.84
C ILE A 187 3.04 5.27 -12.26
N SER A 188 3.53 6.52 -12.27
CA SER A 188 4.91 6.82 -12.67
C SER A 188 5.94 6.19 -11.73
N THR A 189 5.71 6.26 -10.43
CA THR A 189 6.60 5.65 -9.43
C THR A 189 6.63 4.13 -9.56
N ARG A 190 5.48 3.49 -9.80
CA ARG A 190 5.39 2.05 -10.02
C ARG A 190 6.13 1.62 -11.28
N GLN A 191 6.00 2.37 -12.37
CA GLN A 191 6.71 2.10 -13.62
C GLN A 191 8.23 2.25 -13.45
N ALA A 192 8.68 3.33 -12.82
CA ALA A 192 10.08 3.56 -12.52
C ALA A 192 10.69 2.46 -11.63
N LEU A 193 9.92 1.99 -10.63
CA LEU A 193 10.36 0.89 -9.75
C LEU A 193 10.48 -0.43 -10.52
N ILE A 194 9.51 -0.77 -11.36
CA ILE A 194 9.55 -1.99 -12.19
C ILE A 194 10.76 -1.94 -13.12
N GLU A 195 11.02 -0.79 -13.73
CA GLU A 195 12.16 -0.63 -14.65
C GLU A 195 13.49 -0.75 -13.89
N ALA A 196 13.62 -0.13 -12.72
CA ALA A 196 14.80 -0.25 -11.87
C ALA A 196 15.05 -1.69 -11.40
N VAL A 197 14.01 -2.42 -11.01
CA VAL A 197 14.10 -3.83 -10.62
C VAL A 197 14.53 -4.70 -11.82
N ASN A 198 13.92 -4.48 -12.99
CA ASN A 198 14.29 -5.22 -14.20
C ASN A 198 15.75 -4.96 -14.61
N GLN A 199 16.23 -3.73 -14.53
CA GLN A 199 17.64 -3.40 -14.78
C GLN A 199 18.56 -4.10 -13.78
N THR A 200 18.23 -4.06 -12.50
CA THR A 200 19.03 -4.73 -11.46
C THR A 200 19.09 -6.25 -11.66
N LEU A 201 17.94 -6.87 -11.98
CA LEU A 201 17.87 -8.31 -12.26
C LEU A 201 18.67 -8.68 -13.53
N THR A 202 18.62 -7.84 -14.56
CA THR A 202 19.38 -8.07 -15.80
C THR A 202 20.90 -7.99 -15.53
N LEU A 203 21.34 -6.99 -14.76
CA LEU A 203 22.75 -6.86 -14.38
C LEU A 203 23.22 -8.03 -13.53
N ALA A 204 22.44 -8.45 -12.53
CA ALA A 204 22.75 -9.59 -11.69
C ALA A 204 22.83 -10.91 -12.50
N ALA A 205 21.91 -11.09 -13.46
CA ALA A 205 21.94 -12.25 -14.36
C ALA A 205 23.20 -12.25 -15.25
N GLN A 206 23.57 -11.10 -15.81
CA GLN A 206 24.80 -10.97 -16.61
C GLN A 206 26.06 -11.24 -15.79
N GLU A 207 26.13 -10.74 -14.57
CA GLU A 207 27.23 -11.00 -13.64
C GLU A 207 27.35 -12.51 -13.33
N THR A 208 26.21 -13.15 -13.01
CA THR A 208 26.16 -14.58 -12.74
C THR A 208 26.64 -15.40 -13.96
N VAL A 209 26.19 -15.06 -15.18
CA VAL A 209 26.65 -15.74 -16.41
C VAL A 209 28.15 -15.59 -16.59
N ARG A 210 28.69 -14.39 -16.39
CA ARG A 210 30.12 -14.12 -16.46
C ARG A 210 30.92 -14.96 -15.45
N ASP A 211 30.44 -15.03 -14.22
CA ASP A 211 31.11 -15.80 -13.16
C ASP A 211 31.14 -17.31 -13.50
N VAL A 212 30.03 -17.81 -14.03
CA VAL A 212 29.92 -19.19 -14.51
C VAL A 212 30.89 -19.45 -15.66
N ASP A 213 30.99 -18.55 -16.65
CA ASP A 213 31.91 -18.68 -17.77
C ASP A 213 33.37 -18.66 -17.29
N VAL A 214 33.75 -17.76 -16.39
CA VAL A 214 35.09 -17.70 -15.79
C VAL A 214 35.41 -19.00 -15.03
N TYR A 215 34.43 -19.51 -14.26
CA TYR A 215 34.60 -20.79 -13.57
C TYR A 215 34.85 -21.96 -14.53
N PHE A 216 34.09 -22.10 -15.62
CA PHE A 216 34.26 -23.15 -16.58
C PHE A 216 35.57 -23.02 -17.40
N GLN A 217 35.95 -21.76 -17.73
CA GLN A 217 37.26 -21.53 -18.35
C GLN A 217 38.41 -21.96 -17.45
N GLY A 218 38.35 -21.57 -16.18
CA GLY A 218 39.35 -21.96 -15.18
C GLY A 218 39.39 -23.47 -14.94
N LEU A 219 38.25 -24.15 -15.00
CA LEU A 219 38.17 -25.60 -14.93
C LEU A 219 38.81 -26.27 -16.17
N ALA A 220 38.48 -25.77 -17.37
CA ALA A 220 39.04 -26.28 -18.64
C ALA A 220 40.57 -26.13 -18.71
N GLU A 221 41.10 -24.97 -18.26
CA GLU A 221 42.53 -24.73 -18.15
C GLU A 221 43.20 -25.68 -17.15
N ARG A 222 42.62 -25.94 -16.01
CA ARG A 222 43.15 -26.90 -15.02
C ARG A 222 43.17 -28.30 -15.59
N VAL A 223 42.11 -28.74 -16.27
CA VAL A 223 42.02 -30.04 -16.90
C VAL A 223 43.08 -30.17 -18.02
N ALA A 224 43.22 -29.14 -18.86
CA ALA A 224 44.22 -29.11 -19.91
C ALA A 224 45.66 -29.19 -19.38
N ASN A 225 45.95 -28.40 -18.31
CA ASN A 225 47.24 -28.40 -17.64
C ASN A 225 47.54 -29.73 -16.96
N GLN A 226 46.56 -30.40 -16.35
CA GLN A 226 46.70 -31.73 -15.81
C GLN A 226 46.95 -32.78 -16.90
N ALA A 227 46.20 -32.71 -17.99
CA ALA A 227 46.37 -33.63 -19.13
C ALA A 227 47.75 -33.50 -19.80
N ALA A 228 48.29 -32.27 -19.84
CA ALA A 228 49.63 -31.99 -20.39
C ALA A 228 50.75 -32.30 -19.40
N ALA A 229 50.47 -32.64 -18.16
CA ALA A 229 51.49 -32.94 -17.16
C ALA A 229 52.35 -34.15 -17.58
N PRO A 230 53.69 -34.06 -17.50
CA PRO A 230 54.59 -35.17 -17.91
C PRO A 230 54.29 -36.49 -17.17
N THR A 231 53.73 -36.40 -15.98
CA THR A 231 53.31 -37.56 -15.17
C THR A 231 52.29 -38.45 -15.91
N TRP A 232 51.35 -37.87 -16.64
CA TRP A 232 50.35 -38.63 -17.40
C TRP A 232 50.93 -39.31 -18.62
N SER A 233 51.83 -38.63 -19.36
CA SER A 233 52.51 -39.24 -20.52
C SER A 233 53.42 -40.40 -20.12
N ILE A 234 54.10 -40.28 -18.98
CA ILE A 234 54.91 -41.35 -18.41
C ILE A 234 54.01 -42.48 -17.91
N TYR A 235 52.90 -42.20 -17.23
CA TYR A 235 51.98 -43.21 -16.73
C TYR A 235 51.33 -44.01 -17.88
N LEU A 236 50.89 -43.33 -18.94
CA LEU A 236 50.29 -43.98 -20.10
C LEU A 236 51.29 -44.81 -20.93
N ALA A 237 52.58 -44.54 -20.81
CA ALA A 237 53.65 -45.33 -21.45
C ALA A 237 54.02 -46.58 -20.63
N LEU A 238 53.55 -46.73 -19.40
CA LEU A 238 53.81 -47.96 -18.58
C LEU A 238 52.93 -49.11 -19.01
N SER A 239 53.41 -50.33 -18.78
CA SER A 239 52.60 -51.53 -19.00
C SER A 239 51.40 -51.57 -17.99
N PRO A 240 50.30 -52.30 -18.28
CA PRO A 240 49.14 -52.39 -17.40
C PRO A 240 49.47 -52.81 -15.99
N GLU A 241 50.45 -53.70 -15.84
CA GLU A 241 50.92 -54.18 -14.51
C GLU A 241 51.70 -53.12 -13.75
N GLN A 242 52.48 -52.30 -14.43
CA GLN A 242 53.21 -51.16 -13.84
C GLN A 242 52.25 -49.98 -13.50
N GLN A 243 51.23 -49.81 -14.29
CA GLN A 243 50.18 -48.80 -14.00
C GLN A 243 49.42 -49.14 -12.71
N ALA A 244 49.11 -50.40 -12.49
CA ALA A 244 48.39 -50.90 -11.29
C ALA A 244 49.20 -50.73 -10.00
N THR A 245 50.53 -50.71 -10.08
CA THR A 245 51.41 -50.58 -8.90
C THR A 245 51.94 -49.16 -8.68
N ASN A 246 51.59 -48.18 -9.56
CA ASN A 246 52.09 -46.82 -9.45
C ASN A 246 51.20 -45.99 -8.50
N THR A 247 51.52 -46.06 -7.23
CA THR A 247 50.78 -45.31 -6.16
C THR A 247 50.87 -43.81 -6.26
N THR A 248 51.91 -43.25 -6.90
CA THR A 248 52.09 -41.81 -7.06
C THR A 248 51.05 -41.18 -7.98
N THR A 249 50.68 -41.87 -9.04
CA THR A 249 49.66 -41.37 -10.00
C THR A 249 48.24 -41.68 -9.54
N GLN A 250 48.03 -42.74 -8.77
CA GLN A 250 46.74 -43.06 -8.18
C GLN A 250 46.30 -42.02 -7.13
N SER A 251 47.20 -41.27 -6.51
CA SER A 251 46.85 -40.20 -5.59
C SER A 251 46.34 -38.91 -6.27
N TYR A 252 46.42 -38.80 -7.58
CA TYR A 252 45.88 -37.69 -8.38
C TYR A 252 44.56 -38.03 -9.09
N LEU A 253 44.08 -39.26 -8.96
CA LEU A 253 42.74 -39.71 -9.40
C LEU A 253 41.75 -39.61 -8.25
#